data_323bdfa9ed354caa4d2acea7c603583d
#
_entry.id   323bdfa9ed354caa4d2acea7c603583d
#
_cell.length_a   1.000
_cell.length_b   1.000
_cell.length_c   1.000
_cell.angle_alpha   90.00
_cell.angle_beta   90.00
_cell.angle_gamma   90.00
#
_symmetry.space_group_name_H-M   'P 1'
#
loop_
_entity.id
_entity.type
_entity.pdbx_description
1 polymer ?
#
loop_
_entity_poly.entity_id
_entity_poly.type
_entity_poly.pdbx_seq_one_letter_code
_entity_poly.pdbx_strand_id
1 'polypeptide(L)'
;MPELDRKSARVFSGKVVRKDLVRKVKVGANVPVFVLEYLLGKYCATDDAAAIEAGLRVVNTTISSNFARPDEANKAQSMVKDKGKHTLIDKVKVRYLADDDKHWAELVNFGHKYVHIPEHFLREYDRLLMGGIWAQVDIRHQYDEEAKGKRSPFWIDGLKPIQVATFDLEEFRESRRQFSSEEWLDLLLRTIGLEPKNFDRRLKLLFLVRMIPLCEQNYNLVEMGPRGTGKSYAYQELSPYTILLTGPTTVPNLFYNMATGKMGLVGIWDAVAFDEVADLQKMQKEVVTTLKTYCESGTFARGKDALTGRASVAMFGNTNQPVDVMVRSSHLFMPMPEVIREDMAFLDRLHFYIPGWEIPKMRVEYFTDHYGFVVDYLAEALRDLRKHNFTEAIDRHFSLGSHLNARDVKAVRKTVSGLIKLIYPHGEMSRDELAEIVELAVEGRRRVKEQLKKLGSFEYHQTSFSYIDNETREERFVGVPEQGGRDMISSDPLAPGSAYTASVDDQGKVGLYRLEVGCSPGTGKLKIAGGIEGTMKESIQRAFAYLAA
;
A
#
# COMPACT_ATOMS: atom_id res chain seq x y z
N MET A 1 -28.82 -13.13 -6.20
CA MET A 1 -27.37 -13.03 -5.89
C MET A 1 -26.58 -13.15 -7.18
N PRO A 2 -25.67 -12.21 -7.51
CA PRO A 2 -24.78 -12.30 -8.68
C PRO A 2 -23.95 -13.58 -8.67
N GLU A 3 -23.51 -14.02 -9.85
CA GLU A 3 -22.79 -15.30 -10.00
C GLU A 3 -21.48 -15.33 -9.18
N LEU A 4 -20.69 -14.27 -9.26
CA LEU A 4 -19.44 -14.16 -8.50
C LEU A 4 -19.67 -14.19 -6.97
N ASP A 5 -20.77 -13.59 -6.48
CA ASP A 5 -21.11 -13.64 -5.05
C ASP A 5 -21.43 -15.06 -4.59
N ARG A 6 -22.22 -15.81 -5.39
CA ARG A 6 -22.53 -17.22 -5.09
C ARG A 6 -21.28 -18.09 -5.11
N LYS A 7 -20.41 -17.87 -6.09
CA LYS A 7 -19.15 -18.61 -6.25
C LYS A 7 -18.21 -18.33 -5.07
N SER A 8 -17.99 -17.06 -4.73
CA SER A 8 -17.12 -16.69 -3.62
C SER A 8 -17.63 -17.16 -2.26
N ALA A 9 -18.94 -17.07 -2.00
CA ALA A 9 -19.54 -17.57 -0.76
C ALA A 9 -19.45 -19.10 -0.64
N ARG A 10 -19.49 -19.84 -1.77
CA ARG A 10 -19.33 -21.29 -1.79
C ARG A 10 -17.87 -21.71 -1.58
N VAL A 11 -16.94 -21.13 -2.36
CA VAL A 11 -15.53 -21.52 -2.36
C VAL A 11 -14.82 -21.04 -1.09
N PHE A 12 -15.13 -19.82 -0.64
CA PHE A 12 -14.58 -19.19 0.55
C PHE A 12 -15.62 -19.06 1.66
N SER A 13 -16.32 -20.16 1.96
CA SER A 13 -17.36 -20.19 3.00
C SER A 13 -16.81 -19.68 4.34
N GLY A 14 -17.51 -18.69 4.93
CA GLY A 14 -17.09 -18.04 6.18
C GLY A 14 -15.89 -17.09 6.06
N LYS A 15 -15.30 -16.93 4.86
CA LYS A 15 -14.12 -16.11 4.61
C LYS A 15 -14.45 -14.86 3.78
N VAL A 16 -15.71 -14.68 3.38
CA VAL A 16 -16.23 -13.52 2.63
C VAL A 16 -17.40 -12.88 3.36
N VAL A 17 -17.58 -11.58 3.15
CA VAL A 17 -18.61 -10.77 3.81
C VAL A 17 -19.16 -9.71 2.85
N ARG A 18 -20.42 -9.33 3.03
CA ARG A 18 -21.06 -8.23 2.28
C ARG A 18 -20.51 -6.87 2.71
N LYS A 19 -19.93 -6.14 1.77
CA LYS A 19 -19.23 -4.86 2.06
C LYS A 19 -20.20 -3.68 2.30
N ASP A 20 -21.42 -3.72 1.79
CA ASP A 20 -22.44 -2.72 2.11
C ASP A 20 -22.82 -2.74 3.60
N LEU A 21 -22.89 -3.92 4.20
CA LEU A 21 -23.21 -4.07 5.63
C LEU A 21 -22.09 -3.50 6.51
N VAL A 22 -20.84 -3.71 6.11
CA VAL A 22 -19.67 -3.13 6.81
C VAL A 22 -19.76 -1.61 6.84
N ARG A 23 -20.07 -0.97 5.70
CA ARG A 23 -20.23 0.48 5.62
C ARG A 23 -21.37 0.99 6.52
N LYS A 24 -22.52 0.30 6.52
CA LYS A 24 -23.69 0.68 7.35
C LYS A 24 -23.35 0.69 8.84
N VAL A 25 -22.58 -0.28 9.33
CA VAL A 25 -22.19 -0.37 10.75
C VAL A 25 -21.05 0.60 11.07
N LYS A 26 -20.10 0.81 10.17
CA LYS A 26 -18.91 1.66 10.39
C LYS A 26 -19.26 3.12 10.64
N VAL A 27 -20.34 3.63 10.06
CA VAL A 27 -20.78 5.04 10.25
C VAL A 27 -21.04 5.39 11.72
N GLY A 28 -21.42 4.40 12.56
CA GLY A 28 -21.71 4.61 13.98
C GLY A 28 -20.66 4.08 14.96
N ALA A 29 -19.58 3.43 14.48
CA ALA A 29 -18.67 2.71 15.33
C ALA A 29 -17.20 2.98 14.98
N ASN A 30 -16.42 3.46 15.94
CA ASN A 30 -14.96 3.56 15.82
C ASN A 30 -14.29 2.23 16.18
N VAL A 31 -14.51 1.21 15.36
CA VAL A 31 -14.08 -0.18 15.54
C VAL A 31 -13.29 -0.61 14.32
N PRO A 32 -12.21 -1.40 14.44
CA PRO A 32 -11.48 -1.93 13.30
C PRO A 32 -12.40 -2.73 12.36
N VAL A 33 -12.21 -2.56 11.05
CA VAL A 33 -13.08 -3.17 10.02
C VAL A 33 -13.17 -4.68 10.16
N PHE A 34 -12.08 -5.37 10.43
CA PHE A 34 -12.09 -6.83 10.58
C PHE A 34 -12.93 -7.33 11.78
N VAL A 35 -13.06 -6.51 12.86
CA VAL A 35 -13.97 -6.83 13.97
C VAL A 35 -15.42 -6.75 13.51
N LEU A 36 -15.76 -5.71 12.73
CA LEU A 36 -17.09 -5.56 12.14
C LEU A 36 -17.41 -6.72 11.19
N GLU A 37 -16.47 -7.07 10.32
CA GLU A 37 -16.62 -8.15 9.35
C GLU A 37 -16.80 -9.52 10.01
N TYR A 38 -16.07 -9.79 11.11
CA TYR A 38 -16.27 -11.00 11.90
C TYR A 38 -17.68 -11.08 12.49
N LEU A 39 -18.15 -10.00 13.10
CA LEU A 39 -19.50 -9.97 13.67
C LEU A 39 -20.58 -10.09 12.60
N LEU A 40 -20.41 -9.40 11.46
CA LEU A 40 -21.33 -9.49 10.33
C LEU A 40 -21.33 -10.88 9.72
N GLY A 41 -20.18 -11.51 9.54
CA GLY A 41 -20.08 -12.90 9.10
C GLY A 41 -20.78 -13.87 10.05
N LYS A 42 -20.78 -13.59 11.34
CA LYS A 42 -21.43 -14.41 12.35
C LYS A 42 -22.96 -14.24 12.41
N TYR A 43 -23.45 -13.01 12.27
CA TYR A 43 -24.86 -12.68 12.53
C TYR A 43 -25.65 -12.29 11.28
N CYS A 44 -24.99 -12.00 10.14
CA CYS A 44 -25.63 -11.52 8.91
C CYS A 44 -25.23 -12.36 7.68
N ALA A 45 -24.79 -13.62 7.84
CA ALA A 45 -24.42 -14.53 6.77
C ALA A 45 -25.65 -15.15 6.07
N THR A 46 -26.57 -14.31 5.59
CA THR A 46 -27.81 -14.70 4.90
C THR A 46 -28.20 -13.64 3.87
N ASP A 47 -29.04 -14.00 2.92
CA ASP A 47 -29.63 -13.08 1.94
C ASP A 47 -31.03 -12.59 2.34
N ASP A 48 -31.61 -13.14 3.43
CA ASP A 48 -32.91 -12.70 3.94
C ASP A 48 -32.81 -11.33 4.61
N ALA A 49 -33.53 -10.35 4.09
CA ALA A 49 -33.50 -8.97 4.54
C ALA A 49 -33.92 -8.79 6.01
N ALA A 50 -34.91 -9.56 6.47
CA ALA A 50 -35.39 -9.50 7.85
C ALA A 50 -34.36 -10.09 8.84
N ALA A 51 -33.73 -11.22 8.47
CA ALA A 51 -32.67 -11.82 9.23
C ALA A 51 -31.42 -10.93 9.29
N ILE A 52 -31.06 -10.26 8.18
CA ILE A 52 -29.96 -9.28 8.13
C ILE A 52 -30.25 -8.11 9.09
N GLU A 53 -31.46 -7.56 9.07
CA GLU A 53 -31.80 -6.44 9.97
C GLU A 53 -31.76 -6.83 11.45
N ALA A 54 -32.25 -8.05 11.77
CA ALA A 54 -32.13 -8.60 13.10
C ALA A 54 -30.66 -8.80 13.50
N GLY A 55 -29.84 -9.34 12.59
CA GLY A 55 -28.39 -9.51 12.78
C GLY A 55 -27.66 -8.19 13.01
N LEU A 56 -27.96 -7.14 12.25
CA LEU A 56 -27.38 -5.81 12.41
C LEU A 56 -27.70 -5.22 13.81
N ARG A 57 -28.91 -5.45 14.34
CA ARG A 57 -29.24 -5.05 15.71
C ARG A 57 -28.35 -5.75 16.73
N VAL A 58 -28.14 -7.06 16.56
CA VAL A 58 -27.25 -7.85 17.44
C VAL A 58 -25.81 -7.34 17.35
N VAL A 59 -25.29 -7.07 16.13
CA VAL A 59 -23.95 -6.53 15.92
C VAL A 59 -23.78 -5.20 16.64
N ASN A 60 -24.70 -4.26 16.45
CA ASN A 60 -24.64 -2.93 17.08
C ASN A 60 -24.70 -3.04 18.62
N THR A 61 -25.56 -3.91 19.15
CA THR A 61 -25.64 -4.16 20.61
C THR A 61 -24.35 -4.78 21.13
N THR A 62 -23.78 -5.74 20.42
CA THR A 62 -22.51 -6.38 20.80
C THR A 62 -21.36 -5.38 20.82
N ILE A 63 -21.27 -4.52 19.82
CA ILE A 63 -20.24 -3.47 19.77
C ILE A 63 -20.42 -2.48 20.92
N SER A 64 -21.62 -1.96 21.13
CA SER A 64 -21.89 -0.96 22.17
C SER A 64 -21.67 -1.48 23.58
N SER A 65 -21.90 -2.79 23.82
CA SER A 65 -21.80 -3.40 25.14
C SER A 65 -20.43 -3.99 25.46
N ASN A 66 -19.72 -4.50 24.43
CA ASN A 66 -18.54 -5.33 24.66
C ASN A 66 -17.25 -4.72 24.08
N PHE A 67 -17.34 -3.77 23.14
CA PHE A 67 -16.12 -3.17 22.59
C PHE A 67 -15.49 -2.21 23.60
N ALA A 68 -14.29 -2.56 24.07
CA ALA A 68 -13.52 -1.70 24.97
C ALA A 68 -12.98 -0.49 24.18
N ARG A 69 -13.32 0.72 24.64
CA ARG A 69 -12.80 1.97 24.06
C ARG A 69 -11.62 2.46 24.90
N PRO A 70 -10.51 2.91 24.27
CA PRO A 70 -9.34 3.39 25.01
C PRO A 70 -9.64 4.56 25.96
N ASP A 71 -10.54 5.46 25.56
CA ASP A 71 -10.99 6.61 26.34
C ASP A 71 -11.94 6.24 27.51
N GLU A 72 -12.56 5.07 27.46
CA GLU A 72 -13.44 4.54 28.51
C GLU A 72 -12.79 3.41 29.35
N ALA A 73 -11.46 3.25 29.30
CA ALA A 73 -10.75 2.15 29.99
C ALA A 73 -11.12 2.01 31.48
N ASN A 74 -11.13 3.10 32.23
CA ASN A 74 -11.48 3.11 33.65
C ASN A 74 -12.94 2.69 33.92
N LYS A 75 -13.86 3.11 33.03
CA LYS A 75 -15.28 2.71 33.12
C LYS A 75 -15.43 1.20 32.85
N ALA A 76 -14.72 0.67 31.86
CA ALA A 76 -14.72 -0.76 31.56
C ALA A 76 -14.15 -1.58 32.73
N GLN A 77 -13.06 -1.13 33.38
CA GLN A 77 -12.47 -1.77 34.55
C GLN A 77 -13.44 -1.76 35.75
N SER A 78 -14.10 -0.62 36.02
CA SER A 78 -15.12 -0.52 37.08
C SER A 78 -16.30 -1.44 36.79
N MET A 79 -16.75 -1.52 35.54
CA MET A 79 -17.86 -2.40 35.18
C MET A 79 -17.52 -3.89 35.41
N VAL A 80 -16.29 -4.32 35.09
CA VAL A 80 -15.82 -5.69 35.35
C VAL A 80 -15.77 -5.95 36.84
N LYS A 81 -15.30 -4.98 37.65
CA LYS A 81 -15.29 -5.06 39.10
C LYS A 81 -16.71 -5.22 39.69
N ASP A 82 -17.64 -4.37 39.27
CA ASP A 82 -19.01 -4.34 39.80
C ASP A 82 -19.81 -5.59 39.42
N LYS A 83 -19.63 -6.10 38.19
CA LYS A 83 -20.33 -7.31 37.71
C LYS A 83 -19.62 -8.61 38.08
N GLY A 84 -18.38 -8.55 38.55
CA GLY A 84 -17.55 -9.72 38.81
C GLY A 84 -17.00 -10.41 37.57
N LYS A 85 -17.77 -10.41 36.47
CA LYS A 85 -17.39 -10.97 35.14
C LYS A 85 -18.02 -10.16 34.02
N HIS A 86 -17.25 -9.98 32.93
CA HIS A 86 -17.77 -9.33 31.72
C HIS A 86 -17.01 -9.80 30.48
N THR A 87 -17.70 -9.79 29.34
CA THR A 87 -17.08 -10.10 28.02
C THR A 87 -16.68 -8.82 27.33
N LEU A 88 -15.42 -8.72 26.93
CA LEU A 88 -14.87 -7.58 26.18
C LEU A 88 -14.40 -8.00 24.80
N ILE A 89 -14.44 -7.07 23.84
CA ILE A 89 -13.73 -7.17 22.56
C ILE A 89 -12.54 -6.23 22.65
N ASP A 90 -11.33 -6.79 22.67
CA ASP A 90 -10.10 -6.03 22.81
C ASP A 90 -8.92 -6.73 22.12
N LYS A 91 -7.83 -5.99 21.92
CA LYS A 91 -6.55 -6.54 21.48
C LYS A 91 -5.78 -7.07 22.69
N VAL A 92 -5.52 -8.38 22.68
CA VAL A 92 -4.76 -9.08 23.71
C VAL A 92 -3.32 -9.28 23.22
N LYS A 93 -2.36 -8.81 24.01
CA LYS A 93 -0.92 -9.07 23.82
C LYS A 93 -0.40 -9.78 25.04
N VAL A 94 0.53 -10.69 24.87
CA VAL A 94 1.17 -11.38 25.98
C VAL A 94 2.67 -11.18 25.96
N ARG A 95 3.25 -11.04 27.12
CA ARG A 95 4.70 -10.96 27.32
C ARG A 95 5.12 -11.79 28.51
N TYR A 96 6.26 -12.44 28.38
CA TYR A 96 6.94 -13.09 29.49
C TYR A 96 7.71 -12.03 30.28
N LEU A 97 7.55 -12.01 31.59
CA LEU A 97 8.35 -11.21 32.51
C LEU A 97 9.23 -12.13 33.32
N ALA A 98 10.55 -12.05 33.09
CA ALA A 98 11.53 -12.90 33.76
C ALA A 98 11.56 -12.70 35.29
N ASP A 99 11.33 -11.47 35.76
CA ASP A 99 11.29 -11.15 37.19
C ASP A 99 10.15 -11.85 37.94
N ASP A 100 9.06 -12.13 37.25
CA ASP A 100 7.88 -12.77 37.80
C ASP A 100 7.81 -14.27 37.40
N ASP A 101 8.71 -14.72 36.52
CA ASP A 101 8.67 -16.04 35.86
C ASP A 101 7.26 -16.37 35.33
N LYS A 102 6.62 -15.40 34.69
CA LYS A 102 5.22 -15.50 34.33
C LYS A 102 4.87 -14.75 33.05
N HIS A 103 3.89 -15.30 32.32
CA HIS A 103 3.24 -14.61 31.22
C HIS A 103 2.12 -13.70 31.71
N TRP A 104 2.13 -12.46 31.24
CA TRP A 104 1.12 -11.46 31.52
C TRP A 104 0.44 -10.99 30.24
N ALA A 105 -0.88 -10.96 30.25
CA ALA A 105 -1.64 -10.37 29.16
C ALA A 105 -1.81 -8.85 29.38
N GLU A 106 -1.69 -8.13 28.27
CA GLU A 106 -2.07 -6.72 28.15
C GLU A 106 -3.34 -6.65 27.32
N LEU A 107 -4.41 -6.10 27.87
CA LEU A 107 -5.60 -5.71 27.13
C LEU A 107 -5.46 -4.23 26.77
N VAL A 108 -5.28 -3.96 25.46
CA VAL A 108 -4.79 -2.66 24.97
C VAL A 108 -5.79 -1.54 25.24
N ASN A 109 -7.06 -1.73 24.85
CA ASN A 109 -8.10 -0.73 25.03
C ASN A 109 -8.65 -0.70 26.45
N PHE A 110 -8.71 -1.83 27.11
CA PHE A 110 -9.04 -1.93 28.53
C PHE A 110 -8.00 -1.24 29.41
N GLY A 111 -6.80 -0.98 28.88
CA GLY A 111 -5.75 -0.19 29.53
C GLY A 111 -5.05 -0.90 30.68
N HIS A 112 -5.09 -2.23 30.76
CA HIS A 112 -4.44 -2.99 31.83
C HIS A 112 -3.35 -3.93 31.30
N LYS A 113 -2.11 -3.80 31.86
CA LYS A 113 -0.90 -4.48 31.36
C LYS A 113 -0.56 -5.79 32.06
N TYR A 114 -1.27 -6.13 33.13
CA TYR A 114 -0.99 -7.28 34.00
C TYR A 114 -2.26 -8.07 34.24
N VAL A 115 -2.83 -8.67 33.20
CA VAL A 115 -3.99 -9.53 33.28
C VAL A 115 -3.52 -10.97 33.33
N HIS A 116 -4.03 -11.76 34.26
CA HIS A 116 -3.71 -13.19 34.36
C HIS A 116 -4.27 -13.94 33.17
N ILE A 117 -3.44 -14.74 32.53
CA ILE A 117 -3.80 -15.55 31.36
C ILE A 117 -3.40 -17.01 31.58
N PRO A 118 -4.30 -17.97 31.34
CA PRO A 118 -3.97 -19.39 31.34
C PRO A 118 -3.00 -19.77 30.22
N GLU A 119 -2.01 -20.62 30.52
CA GLU A 119 -0.95 -20.99 29.54
C GLU A 119 -1.48 -21.78 28.33
N HIS A 120 -2.61 -22.46 28.43
CA HIS A 120 -3.17 -23.18 27.30
C HIS A 120 -3.50 -22.26 26.12
N PHE A 121 -3.93 -21.01 26.36
CA PHE A 121 -4.15 -20.02 25.29
C PHE A 121 -2.86 -19.66 24.56
N LEU A 122 -1.71 -19.67 25.23
CA LEU A 122 -0.42 -19.39 24.62
C LEU A 122 0.04 -20.52 23.69
N ARG A 123 -0.33 -21.76 24.01
CA ARG A 123 -0.06 -22.92 23.16
C ARG A 123 -1.01 -23.00 21.99
N GLU A 124 -2.22 -22.50 22.14
CA GLU A 124 -3.26 -22.50 21.11
C GLU A 124 -3.07 -21.33 20.12
N TYR A 125 -2.58 -20.17 20.62
CA TYR A 125 -2.50 -18.93 19.82
C TYR A 125 -1.12 -18.27 19.91
N ASP A 126 -0.17 -18.70 19.11
CA ASP A 126 1.21 -18.17 19.07
C ASP A 126 1.26 -16.65 18.86
N ARG A 127 0.26 -16.09 18.17
CA ARG A 127 0.15 -14.65 17.90
C ARG A 127 0.05 -13.79 19.15
N LEU A 128 -0.40 -14.33 20.27
CA LEU A 128 -0.43 -13.63 21.55
C LEU A 128 0.96 -13.10 21.95
N LEU A 129 2.02 -13.88 21.64
CA LEU A 129 3.41 -13.53 21.92
C LEU A 129 4.08 -12.70 20.79
N MET A 130 3.48 -12.68 19.57
CA MET A 130 4.05 -12.05 18.38
C MET A 130 3.40 -10.73 17.97
N GLY A 131 2.77 -9.99 18.85
CA GLY A 131 2.15 -8.70 18.54
C GLY A 131 0.68 -8.61 18.94
N GLY A 132 0.12 -9.71 19.41
CA GLY A 132 -1.22 -9.81 19.93
C GLY A 132 -2.29 -10.16 18.89
N ILE A 133 -3.47 -10.48 19.40
CA ILE A 133 -4.65 -10.87 18.62
C ILE A 133 -5.88 -10.11 19.13
N TRP A 134 -6.75 -9.71 18.23
CA TRP A 134 -8.06 -9.24 18.61
C TRP A 134 -8.96 -10.43 18.96
N ALA A 135 -9.58 -10.35 20.13
CA ALA A 135 -10.38 -11.45 20.65
C ALA A 135 -11.60 -10.92 21.41
N GLN A 136 -12.62 -11.76 21.47
CA GLN A 136 -13.65 -11.69 22.49
C GLN A 136 -13.08 -12.35 23.75
N VAL A 137 -12.97 -11.59 24.84
CA VAL A 137 -12.30 -12.00 26.08
C VAL A 137 -13.31 -12.00 27.20
N ASP A 138 -13.48 -13.13 27.84
CA ASP A 138 -14.21 -13.22 29.07
C ASP A 138 -13.26 -12.90 30.22
N ILE A 139 -13.46 -11.73 30.85
CA ILE A 139 -12.63 -11.23 31.96
C ILE A 139 -13.39 -11.30 33.26
N ARG A 140 -12.70 -11.76 34.30
CA ARG A 140 -13.23 -11.88 35.67
C ARG A 140 -12.42 -11.00 36.60
N HIS A 141 -13.11 -10.39 37.58
CA HIS A 141 -12.50 -9.67 38.68
C HIS A 141 -12.39 -10.59 39.89
N GLN A 142 -11.16 -10.81 40.37
CA GLN A 142 -10.88 -11.52 41.61
C GLN A 142 -9.67 -10.88 42.26
N TYR A 143 -9.90 -10.15 43.33
CA TYR A 143 -8.84 -9.52 44.10
C TYR A 143 -8.30 -10.52 45.14
N ASP A 144 -6.97 -10.67 45.16
CA ASP A 144 -6.26 -11.50 46.11
C ASP A 144 -5.40 -10.60 46.99
N GLU A 145 -5.78 -10.48 48.28
CA GLU A 145 -5.08 -9.64 49.24
C GLU A 145 -3.73 -10.24 49.69
N GLU A 146 -3.59 -11.57 49.59
CA GLU A 146 -2.38 -12.29 50.04
C GLU A 146 -1.32 -12.42 48.93
N ALA A 147 -1.63 -12.07 47.69
CA ALA A 147 -0.71 -12.19 46.57
C ALA A 147 0.55 -11.35 46.78
N LYS A 148 1.72 -11.98 46.67
CA LYS A 148 3.03 -11.32 46.63
C LYS A 148 3.38 -10.91 45.18
N GLY A 149 3.98 -9.73 45.00
CA GLY A 149 4.42 -9.26 43.69
C GLY A 149 3.42 -8.34 43.00
N LYS A 150 3.32 -8.42 41.67
CA LYS A 150 2.41 -7.58 40.85
C LYS A 150 0.98 -8.04 41.06
N ARG A 151 0.21 -7.25 41.81
CA ARG A 151 -1.19 -7.53 42.12
C ARG A 151 -2.06 -7.05 40.96
N SER A 152 -2.76 -7.95 40.30
CA SER A 152 -3.79 -7.64 39.33
C SER A 152 -5.07 -8.41 39.67
N PRO A 153 -6.21 -7.73 39.78
CA PRO A 153 -7.47 -8.38 40.07
C PRO A 153 -8.14 -9.00 38.84
N PHE A 154 -7.53 -8.90 37.66
CA PHE A 154 -8.15 -9.29 36.40
C PHE A 154 -7.60 -10.62 35.89
N TRP A 155 -8.53 -11.51 35.51
CA TRP A 155 -8.26 -12.86 35.01
C TRP A 155 -8.99 -13.10 33.68
N ILE A 156 -8.31 -13.68 32.71
CA ILE A 156 -8.92 -14.16 31.47
C ILE A 156 -9.43 -15.58 31.74
N ASP A 157 -10.76 -15.76 31.72
CA ASP A 157 -11.41 -17.07 31.83
C ASP A 157 -11.66 -17.70 30.46
N GLY A 158 -11.89 -16.88 29.43
CA GLY A 158 -12.14 -17.31 28.05
C GLY A 158 -11.52 -16.34 27.06
N LEU A 159 -10.98 -16.88 25.96
CA LEU A 159 -10.43 -16.12 24.87
C LEU A 159 -10.88 -16.74 23.55
N LYS A 160 -11.62 -15.99 22.77
CA LYS A 160 -12.10 -16.40 21.45
C LYS A 160 -11.59 -15.44 20.40
N PRO A 161 -10.64 -15.87 19.54
CA PRO A 161 -10.11 -15.02 18.49
C PRO A 161 -11.22 -14.49 17.57
N ILE A 162 -11.14 -13.22 17.25
CA ILE A 162 -11.92 -12.55 16.20
C ILE A 162 -11.15 -12.63 14.88
N GLN A 163 -9.82 -12.56 14.97
CA GLN A 163 -8.94 -12.72 13.83
C GLN A 163 -8.74 -14.19 13.49
N VAL A 164 -8.39 -14.45 12.22
CA VAL A 164 -8.08 -15.81 11.75
C VAL A 164 -6.93 -16.39 12.58
N ALA A 165 -7.21 -17.47 13.26
CA ALA A 165 -6.24 -18.10 14.15
C ALA A 165 -5.24 -19.00 13.38
N THR A 166 -5.73 -19.70 12.35
CA THR A 166 -4.94 -20.58 11.48
C THR A 166 -5.25 -20.27 10.02
N PHE A 167 -4.22 -20.17 9.20
CA PHE A 167 -4.36 -19.92 7.76
C PHE A 167 -3.59 -21.00 7.00
N ASP A 168 -4.24 -21.58 5.97
CA ASP A 168 -3.65 -22.55 5.05
C ASP A 168 -3.46 -21.92 3.67
N LEU A 169 -2.21 -21.72 3.27
CA LEU A 169 -1.87 -21.12 1.99
C LEU A 169 -2.19 -22.03 0.80
N GLU A 170 -2.07 -23.34 0.96
CA GLU A 170 -2.37 -24.27 -0.14
C GLU A 170 -3.88 -24.34 -0.38
N GLU A 171 -4.71 -24.36 0.66
CA GLU A 171 -6.16 -24.22 0.52
C GLU A 171 -6.54 -22.91 -0.20
N PHE A 172 -5.86 -21.81 0.13
CA PHE A 172 -6.07 -20.52 -0.54
C PHE A 172 -5.70 -20.57 -2.03
N ARG A 173 -4.58 -21.19 -2.38
CA ARG A 173 -4.12 -21.37 -3.76
C ARG A 173 -5.07 -22.25 -4.59
N GLU A 174 -5.49 -23.38 -4.03
CA GLU A 174 -6.47 -24.28 -4.68
C GLU A 174 -7.82 -23.57 -4.87
N SER A 175 -8.26 -22.83 -3.88
CA SER A 175 -9.48 -22.03 -3.99
C SER A 175 -9.36 -20.96 -5.07
N ARG A 176 -8.19 -20.30 -5.19
CA ARG A 176 -7.91 -19.32 -6.25
C ARG A 176 -8.03 -19.92 -7.65
N ARG A 177 -7.57 -21.16 -7.88
CA ARG A 177 -7.65 -21.84 -9.18
C ARG A 177 -9.07 -21.98 -9.72
N GLN A 178 -10.07 -21.93 -8.85
CA GLN A 178 -11.48 -22.01 -9.26
C GLN A 178 -11.99 -20.72 -9.91
N PHE A 179 -11.25 -19.60 -9.84
CA PHE A 179 -11.65 -18.31 -10.39
C PHE A 179 -10.84 -17.98 -11.65
N SER A 180 -11.50 -17.37 -12.64
CA SER A 180 -10.77 -16.71 -13.72
C SER A 180 -9.94 -15.54 -13.18
N SER A 181 -8.99 -15.04 -13.98
CA SER A 181 -8.18 -13.90 -13.59
C SER A 181 -9.01 -12.63 -13.38
N GLU A 182 -10.05 -12.42 -14.19
CA GLU A 182 -10.99 -11.30 -14.03
C GLU A 182 -11.85 -11.43 -12.78
N GLU A 183 -12.46 -12.60 -12.55
CA GLU A 183 -13.26 -12.85 -11.34
C GLU A 183 -12.45 -12.64 -10.06
N TRP A 184 -11.18 -13.06 -10.08
CA TRP A 184 -10.28 -12.90 -8.94
C TRP A 184 -9.90 -11.44 -8.70
N LEU A 185 -9.57 -10.74 -9.77
CA LEU A 185 -9.28 -9.30 -9.73
C LEU A 185 -10.48 -8.53 -9.17
N ASP A 186 -11.68 -8.85 -9.63
CA ASP A 186 -12.93 -8.27 -9.15
C ASP A 186 -13.16 -8.57 -7.66
N LEU A 187 -12.90 -9.79 -7.22
CA LEU A 187 -13.03 -10.17 -5.81
C LEU A 187 -12.03 -9.40 -4.91
N LEU A 188 -10.80 -9.20 -5.37
CA LEU A 188 -9.81 -8.38 -4.66
C LEU A 188 -10.25 -6.92 -4.57
N LEU A 189 -10.77 -6.33 -5.66
CA LEU A 189 -11.29 -4.96 -5.63
C LEU A 189 -12.49 -4.83 -4.69
N ARG A 190 -13.42 -5.79 -4.72
CA ARG A 190 -14.55 -5.83 -3.77
C ARG A 190 -14.07 -5.92 -2.34
N THR A 191 -12.97 -6.62 -2.08
CA THR A 191 -12.38 -6.70 -0.73
C THR A 191 -11.94 -5.35 -0.21
N ILE A 192 -11.37 -4.51 -1.08
CA ILE A 192 -11.03 -3.11 -0.73
C ILE A 192 -12.24 -2.16 -0.76
N GLY A 193 -13.43 -2.69 -0.98
CA GLY A 193 -14.69 -1.94 -0.93
C GLY A 193 -15.12 -1.31 -2.25
N LEU A 194 -14.43 -1.59 -3.37
CA LEU A 194 -14.69 -0.97 -4.67
C LEU A 194 -15.56 -1.84 -5.58
N GLU A 195 -16.37 -1.21 -6.42
CA GLU A 195 -17.21 -1.87 -7.43
C GLU A 195 -16.44 -1.98 -8.75
N PRO A 196 -15.98 -3.19 -9.12
CA PRO A 196 -15.03 -3.37 -10.23
C PRO A 196 -15.51 -2.90 -11.59
N LYS A 197 -16.81 -2.94 -11.84
CA LYS A 197 -17.41 -2.52 -13.12
C LYS A 197 -17.20 -1.03 -13.45
N ASN A 198 -16.87 -0.23 -12.45
CA ASN A 198 -16.64 1.21 -12.62
C ASN A 198 -15.19 1.55 -13.01
N PHE A 199 -14.33 0.55 -13.13
CA PHE A 199 -12.91 0.74 -13.37
C PHE A 199 -12.44 -0.14 -14.54
N ASP A 200 -11.64 0.43 -15.42
CA ASP A 200 -10.96 -0.31 -16.47
C ASP A 200 -9.85 -1.22 -15.89
N ARG A 201 -9.28 -2.06 -16.74
CA ARG A 201 -8.23 -3.02 -16.35
C ARG A 201 -7.02 -2.34 -15.74
N ARG A 202 -6.58 -1.21 -16.32
CA ARG A 202 -5.43 -0.45 -15.85
C ARG A 202 -5.64 0.08 -14.42
N LEU A 203 -6.79 0.70 -14.15
CA LEU A 203 -7.13 1.20 -12.82
C LEU A 203 -7.22 0.07 -11.79
N LYS A 204 -7.80 -1.09 -12.15
CA LYS A 204 -7.84 -2.27 -11.30
C LYS A 204 -6.43 -2.69 -10.89
N LEU A 205 -5.50 -2.76 -11.82
CA LEU A 205 -4.09 -3.10 -11.54
C LEU A 205 -3.40 -2.05 -10.67
N LEU A 206 -3.62 -0.75 -10.91
CA LEU A 206 -3.05 0.31 -10.08
C LEU A 206 -3.55 0.25 -8.62
N PHE A 207 -4.81 -0.11 -8.40
CA PHE A 207 -5.32 -0.39 -7.05
C PHE A 207 -4.59 -1.57 -6.40
N LEU A 208 -4.26 -2.61 -7.16
CA LEU A 208 -3.50 -3.75 -6.63
C LEU A 208 -2.04 -3.40 -6.36
N VAL A 209 -1.42 -2.52 -7.13
CA VAL A 209 -0.04 -2.04 -6.84
C VAL A 209 0.04 -1.43 -5.44
N ARG A 210 -1.00 -0.74 -4.96
CA ARG A 210 -1.06 -0.24 -3.58
C ARG A 210 -0.95 -1.34 -2.53
N MET A 211 -1.33 -2.57 -2.88
CA MET A 211 -1.32 -3.72 -1.96
C MET A 211 0.01 -4.48 -1.98
N ILE A 212 0.91 -4.23 -2.93
CA ILE A 212 2.19 -4.94 -3.01
C ILE A 212 3.00 -4.86 -1.70
N PRO A 213 3.10 -3.72 -1.00
CA PRO A 213 3.79 -3.65 0.29
C PRO A 213 3.26 -4.62 1.36
N LEU A 214 2.03 -5.10 1.21
CA LEU A 214 1.40 -6.06 2.14
C LEU A 214 1.87 -7.50 1.88
N CYS A 215 2.28 -7.84 0.64
CA CYS A 215 2.67 -9.19 0.24
C CYS A 215 4.13 -9.32 -0.22
N GLU A 216 4.88 -8.21 -0.36
CA GLU A 216 6.29 -8.20 -0.74
C GLU A 216 7.14 -7.58 0.39
N GLN A 217 8.31 -8.17 0.69
CA GLN A 217 9.22 -7.66 1.72
C GLN A 217 10.11 -6.55 1.15
N ASN A 218 10.41 -5.53 1.98
CA ASN A 218 11.31 -4.43 1.60
C ASN A 218 10.96 -3.82 0.23
N TYR A 219 9.68 -3.58 0.01
CA TYR A 219 9.17 -2.95 -1.21
C TYR A 219 8.91 -1.47 -0.97
N ASN A 220 9.54 -0.61 -1.77
CA ASN A 220 9.50 0.84 -1.59
C ASN A 220 8.58 1.46 -2.65
N LEU A 221 7.46 2.01 -2.20
CA LEU A 221 6.39 2.53 -3.03
C LEU A 221 6.20 4.04 -2.80
N VAL A 222 5.93 4.77 -3.86
CA VAL A 222 5.47 6.16 -3.76
C VAL A 222 4.22 6.37 -4.60
N GLU A 223 3.29 7.13 -4.07
CA GLU A 223 2.09 7.59 -4.78
C GLU A 223 1.86 9.08 -4.55
N MET A 224 1.83 9.85 -5.62
CA MET A 224 1.44 11.25 -5.60
C MET A 224 0.20 11.46 -6.45
N GLY A 225 -0.77 12.21 -5.95
CA GLY A 225 -2.02 12.43 -6.67
C GLY A 225 -3.02 13.30 -5.91
N PRO A 226 -4.19 13.55 -6.47
CA PRO A 226 -5.23 14.37 -5.86
C PRO A 226 -5.68 13.84 -4.49
N ARG A 227 -6.23 14.71 -3.66
CA ARG A 227 -6.89 14.31 -2.40
C ARG A 227 -8.16 13.51 -2.68
N GLY A 228 -8.48 12.57 -1.78
CA GLY A 228 -9.74 11.81 -1.83
C GLY A 228 -9.73 10.63 -2.79
N THR A 229 -8.57 10.12 -3.19
CA THR A 229 -8.42 8.91 -4.05
C THR A 229 -8.23 7.61 -3.25
N GLY A 230 -8.36 7.65 -1.91
CA GLY A 230 -8.26 6.46 -1.05
C GLY A 230 -6.83 5.92 -0.86
N LYS A 231 -5.77 6.75 -1.01
CA LYS A 231 -4.37 6.33 -0.87
C LYS A 231 -4.07 5.61 0.45
N SER A 232 -4.48 6.20 1.57
CA SER A 232 -4.18 5.71 2.92
C SER A 232 -5.03 4.52 3.34
N TYR A 233 -6.20 4.31 2.69
CA TYR A 233 -7.17 3.29 3.07
C TYR A 233 -6.59 1.87 3.10
N ALA A 234 -5.77 1.52 2.10
CA ALA A 234 -5.14 0.20 2.02
C ALA A 234 -4.29 -0.13 3.26
N TYR A 235 -3.68 0.88 3.87
CA TYR A 235 -2.78 0.71 5.02
C TYR A 235 -3.46 0.92 6.37
N GLN A 236 -4.64 1.51 6.38
CA GLN A 236 -5.44 1.66 7.61
C GLN A 236 -6.36 0.46 7.84
N GLU A 237 -6.94 -0.08 6.78
CA GLU A 237 -8.10 -0.97 6.90
C GLU A 237 -7.89 -2.39 6.35
N LEU A 238 -6.93 -2.60 5.42
CA LEU A 238 -6.80 -3.92 4.75
C LEU A 238 -5.90 -4.91 5.48
N SER A 239 -5.12 -4.46 6.45
CA SER A 239 -4.25 -5.36 7.19
C SER A 239 -3.97 -4.87 8.60
N PRO A 240 -4.08 -5.73 9.62
CA PRO A 240 -3.67 -5.42 10.97
C PRO A 240 -2.15 -5.38 11.15
N TYR A 241 -1.37 -5.65 10.11
CA TYR A 241 0.09 -5.71 10.10
C TYR A 241 0.74 -4.46 9.49
N THR A 242 -0.02 -3.42 9.29
CA THR A 242 0.44 -2.14 8.73
C THR A 242 0.35 -1.03 9.76
N ILE A 243 1.22 -0.04 9.62
CA ILE A 243 1.12 1.19 10.39
C ILE A 243 1.19 2.39 9.47
N LEU A 244 0.27 3.34 9.68
CA LEU A 244 0.24 4.62 8.98
C LEU A 244 0.78 5.72 9.89
N LEU A 245 1.77 6.45 9.43
CA LEU A 245 2.40 7.56 10.13
C LEU A 245 1.97 8.88 9.49
N THR A 246 1.40 9.76 10.30
CA THR A 246 0.94 11.10 9.91
C THR A 246 1.81 12.16 10.59
N GLY A 247 3.09 12.22 10.21
CA GLY A 247 4.00 13.20 10.81
C GLY A 247 5.45 12.71 10.95
N PRO A 248 6.35 13.58 11.40
CA PRO A 248 7.76 13.24 11.53
C PRO A 248 8.01 12.15 12.58
N THR A 249 8.94 11.28 12.29
CA THR A 249 9.38 10.20 13.16
C THR A 249 10.88 10.31 13.47
N THR A 250 11.37 9.55 14.44
CA THR A 250 12.77 9.52 14.85
C THR A 250 13.43 8.18 14.51
N VAL A 251 14.76 8.16 14.41
CA VAL A 251 15.53 6.92 14.19
C VAL A 251 15.21 5.86 15.24
N PRO A 252 15.18 6.16 16.57
CA PRO A 252 14.82 5.19 17.58
C PRO A 252 13.40 4.60 17.43
N ASN A 253 12.44 5.40 17.01
CA ASN A 253 11.08 4.93 16.81
C ASN A 253 10.94 4.06 15.56
N LEU A 254 11.61 4.45 14.48
CA LEU A 254 11.48 3.76 13.20
C LEU A 254 12.31 2.47 13.14
N PHE A 255 13.52 2.47 13.70
CA PHE A 255 14.49 1.39 13.54
C PHE A 255 14.78 0.63 14.84
N TYR A 256 15.48 1.25 15.77
CA TYR A 256 15.86 0.64 17.04
C TYR A 256 16.11 1.68 18.13
N ASN A 257 15.51 1.46 19.29
CA ASN A 257 15.70 2.30 20.45
C ASN A 257 16.80 1.73 21.35
N MET A 258 17.98 2.34 21.32
CA MET A 258 19.17 1.93 22.10
C MET A 258 18.93 2.02 23.61
N ALA A 259 18.17 3.01 24.09
CA ALA A 259 17.92 3.20 25.52
C ALA A 259 17.01 2.13 26.11
N THR A 260 16.04 1.62 25.34
CA THR A 260 15.06 0.64 25.81
C THR A 260 15.33 -0.76 25.28
N GLY A 261 16.30 -0.95 24.38
CA GLY A 261 16.59 -2.23 23.74
C GLY A 261 15.47 -2.75 22.82
N LYS A 262 14.56 -1.87 22.36
CA LYS A 262 13.37 -2.28 21.59
C LYS A 262 13.53 -2.05 20.11
N MET A 263 13.06 -3.03 19.33
CA MET A 263 12.93 -2.92 17.89
C MET A 263 11.92 -1.83 17.52
N GLY A 264 12.24 -1.03 16.51
CA GLY A 264 11.36 -0.01 15.96
C GLY A 264 10.37 -0.56 14.93
N LEU A 265 9.62 0.35 14.32
CA LEU A 265 8.48 0.02 13.47
C LEU A 265 8.84 -0.90 12.29
N VAL A 266 9.98 -0.69 11.62
CA VAL A 266 10.39 -1.51 10.46
C VAL A 266 10.71 -2.97 10.80
N GLY A 267 10.95 -3.26 12.07
CA GLY A 267 11.17 -4.63 12.55
C GLY A 267 9.90 -5.32 13.05
N ILE A 268 8.84 -4.55 13.34
CA ILE A 268 7.61 -5.05 13.96
C ILE A 268 6.49 -5.21 12.92
N TRP A 269 6.37 -4.27 11.98
CA TRP A 269 5.29 -4.20 11.01
C TRP A 269 5.70 -4.78 9.66
N ASP A 270 4.73 -5.28 8.90
CA ASP A 270 4.93 -5.76 7.53
C ASP A 270 5.04 -4.60 6.53
N ALA A 271 4.33 -3.51 6.79
CA ALA A 271 4.48 -2.28 6.03
C ALA A 271 4.38 -1.04 6.93
N VAL A 272 5.25 -0.07 6.67
CA VAL A 272 5.25 1.27 7.27
C VAL A 272 4.91 2.27 6.18
N ALA A 273 3.78 2.93 6.33
CA ALA A 273 3.28 3.91 5.38
C ALA A 273 3.38 5.32 5.95
N PHE A 274 3.93 6.25 5.17
CA PHE A 274 3.97 7.67 5.49
C PHE A 274 2.87 8.38 4.70
N ASP A 275 1.89 8.91 5.41
CA ASP A 275 0.82 9.71 4.82
C ASP A 275 1.18 11.20 4.86
N GLU A 276 0.62 11.95 3.93
CA GLU A 276 0.85 13.39 3.80
C GLU A 276 2.33 13.76 3.88
N VAL A 277 3.16 13.11 3.03
CA VAL A 277 4.62 13.28 3.07
C VAL A 277 5.08 14.74 3.03
N ALA A 278 4.26 15.65 2.50
CA ALA A 278 4.53 17.09 2.53
C ALA A 278 4.68 17.64 3.97
N ASP A 279 4.03 17.03 4.95
CA ASP A 279 4.08 17.45 6.36
C ASP A 279 5.33 16.93 7.08
N LEU A 280 6.08 16.02 6.45
CA LEU A 280 7.35 15.50 6.97
C LEU A 280 8.53 16.48 6.84
N GLN A 281 8.29 17.77 6.58
CA GLN A 281 9.35 18.79 6.43
C GLN A 281 10.28 18.89 7.65
N LYS A 282 9.80 18.50 8.83
CA LYS A 282 10.60 18.44 10.06
C LYS A 282 11.35 17.12 10.26
N MET A 283 11.33 16.22 9.26
CA MET A 283 12.07 14.96 9.33
C MET A 283 13.57 15.24 9.37
N GLN A 284 14.25 14.67 10.35
CA GLN A 284 15.69 14.83 10.51
C GLN A 284 16.45 14.12 9.38
N LYS A 285 17.54 14.72 8.91
CA LYS A 285 18.40 14.16 7.86
C LYS A 285 18.92 12.75 8.20
N GLU A 286 19.15 12.49 9.48
CA GLU A 286 19.58 11.17 9.97
C GLU A 286 18.54 10.07 9.71
N VAL A 287 17.26 10.39 9.87
CA VAL A 287 16.16 9.44 9.57
C VAL A 287 16.16 9.09 8.08
N VAL A 288 16.29 10.10 7.20
CA VAL A 288 16.34 9.89 5.74
C VAL A 288 17.58 9.08 5.35
N THR A 289 18.73 9.35 5.95
CA THR A 289 19.97 8.61 5.68
C THR A 289 19.85 7.15 6.09
N THR A 290 19.28 6.86 7.27
CA THR A 290 19.08 5.50 7.74
C THR A 290 18.01 4.78 6.91
N LEU A 291 16.92 5.49 6.57
CA LEU A 291 15.85 4.96 5.72
C LEU A 291 16.36 4.64 4.31
N LYS A 292 17.25 5.46 3.76
CA LYS A 292 17.92 5.22 2.47
C LYS A 292 18.70 3.89 2.48
N THR A 293 19.49 3.64 3.53
CA THR A 293 20.22 2.38 3.69
C THR A 293 19.27 1.21 3.83
N TYR A 294 18.23 1.36 4.64
CA TYR A 294 17.20 0.36 4.83
C TYR A 294 16.46 0.01 3.53
N CYS A 295 16.08 1.01 2.74
CA CYS A 295 15.40 0.81 1.45
C CYS A 295 16.27 0.06 0.42
N GLU A 296 17.59 0.11 0.53
CA GLU A 296 18.52 -0.65 -0.33
C GLU A 296 18.63 -2.12 0.09
N SER A 297 18.95 -2.34 1.36
CA SER A 297 19.41 -3.64 1.87
C SER A 297 18.43 -4.35 2.81
N GLY A 298 17.42 -3.64 3.34
CA GLY A 298 16.57 -4.15 4.42
C GLY A 298 17.30 -4.19 5.78
N THR A 299 18.50 -3.59 5.88
CA THR A 299 19.30 -3.60 7.11
C THR A 299 19.46 -2.19 7.68
N PHE A 300 19.69 -2.11 8.98
CA PHE A 300 20.00 -0.86 9.68
C PHE A 300 20.92 -1.13 10.86
N ALA A 301 21.70 -0.11 11.26
CA ALA A 301 22.68 -0.25 12.31
C ALA A 301 22.05 -0.21 13.72
N ARG A 302 22.56 -1.07 14.61
CA ARG A 302 22.35 -1.06 16.05
C ARG A 302 23.72 -0.96 16.75
N GLY A 303 24.18 0.26 17.00
CA GLY A 303 25.55 0.41 17.52
C GLY A 303 26.58 -0.19 16.58
N LYS A 304 27.20 -1.30 16.98
CA LYS A 304 28.18 -2.06 16.16
C LYS A 304 27.54 -3.21 15.34
N ASP A 305 26.30 -3.56 15.62
CA ASP A 305 25.61 -4.66 14.97
C ASP A 305 24.71 -4.15 13.83
N ALA A 306 24.48 -5.00 12.83
CA ALA A 306 23.49 -4.78 11.80
C ALA A 306 22.26 -5.65 12.06
N LEU A 307 21.09 -5.03 12.07
CA LEU A 307 19.79 -5.71 12.20
C LEU A 307 19.06 -5.71 10.87
N THR A 308 18.23 -6.70 10.65
CA THR A 308 17.40 -6.83 9.45
C THR A 308 15.94 -6.54 9.78
N GLY A 309 15.31 -5.67 8.99
CA GLY A 309 13.88 -5.44 8.98
C GLY A 309 13.25 -6.01 7.70
N ARG A 310 11.96 -6.30 7.75
CA ARG A 310 11.20 -6.86 6.62
C ARG A 310 10.08 -5.95 6.13
N ALA A 311 9.87 -4.83 6.81
CA ALA A 311 8.80 -3.90 6.46
C ALA A 311 9.03 -3.29 5.08
N SER A 312 7.97 -3.21 4.32
CA SER A 312 7.90 -2.40 3.11
C SER A 312 7.63 -0.94 3.48
N VAL A 313 8.09 -0.01 2.66
CA VAL A 313 7.93 1.43 2.87
C VAL A 313 7.03 2.00 1.79
N ALA A 314 5.95 2.66 2.19
CA ALA A 314 5.06 3.36 1.27
C ALA A 314 4.98 4.85 1.64
N MET A 315 4.94 5.71 0.64
CA MET A 315 4.90 7.17 0.82
C MET A 315 3.77 7.77 -0.01
N PHE A 316 2.89 8.54 0.64
CA PHE A 316 1.73 9.15 0.00
C PHE A 316 1.78 10.66 0.11
N GLY A 317 1.57 11.33 -1.02
CA GLY A 317 1.51 12.78 -1.08
C GLY A 317 0.37 13.29 -1.95
N ASN A 318 0.05 14.58 -1.75
CA ASN A 318 -0.95 15.27 -2.54
C ASN A 318 -0.27 16.18 -3.56
N THR A 319 -0.72 16.12 -4.82
CA THR A 319 -0.31 17.07 -5.85
C THR A 319 -1.17 18.31 -5.77
N ASN A 320 -0.54 19.49 -5.77
CA ASN A 320 -1.24 20.78 -5.73
C ASN A 320 -1.43 21.41 -7.10
N GLN A 321 -0.85 20.81 -8.13
CA GLN A 321 -0.92 21.27 -9.52
C GLN A 321 -1.29 20.10 -10.44
N PRO A 322 -1.90 20.36 -11.61
CA PRO A 322 -2.10 19.35 -12.64
C PRO A 322 -0.77 18.69 -13.05
N VAL A 323 -0.81 17.40 -13.36
CA VAL A 323 0.40 16.62 -13.64
C VAL A 323 1.16 17.11 -14.86
N ASP A 324 0.46 17.55 -15.91
CA ASP A 324 1.03 18.13 -17.12
C ASP A 324 1.83 19.40 -16.83
N VAL A 325 1.35 20.24 -15.92
CA VAL A 325 2.08 21.42 -15.42
C VAL A 325 3.31 21.01 -14.65
N MET A 326 3.19 20.05 -13.71
CA MET A 326 4.33 19.58 -12.92
C MET A 326 5.41 18.95 -13.80
N VAL A 327 5.02 18.14 -14.79
CA VAL A 327 5.97 17.50 -15.72
C VAL A 327 6.71 18.51 -16.57
N ARG A 328 6.06 19.62 -16.97
CA ARG A 328 6.68 20.67 -17.81
C ARG A 328 7.55 21.63 -16.99
N SER A 329 7.12 22.01 -15.78
CA SER A 329 7.79 23.06 -14.98
C SER A 329 8.79 22.52 -13.96
N SER A 330 8.70 21.23 -13.57
CA SER A 330 9.50 20.65 -12.51
C SER A 330 9.52 19.11 -12.63
N HIS A 331 9.36 18.42 -11.50
CA HIS A 331 9.35 16.96 -11.41
C HIS A 331 8.26 16.46 -10.45
N LEU A 332 7.86 15.20 -10.59
CA LEU A 332 6.74 14.61 -9.85
C LEU A 332 7.03 14.36 -8.36
N PHE A 333 8.26 14.53 -7.89
CA PHE A 333 8.64 14.46 -6.47
C PHE A 333 8.53 15.81 -5.75
N MET A 334 8.09 16.88 -6.42
CA MET A 334 7.92 18.22 -5.80
C MET A 334 7.11 18.22 -4.49
N PRO A 335 6.05 17.40 -4.32
CA PRO A 335 5.31 17.37 -3.06
C PRO A 335 6.08 16.78 -1.87
N MET A 336 7.22 16.12 -2.10
CA MET A 336 8.04 15.57 -1.02
C MET A 336 8.81 16.65 -0.25
N PRO A 337 9.15 16.39 1.03
CA PRO A 337 10.07 17.26 1.78
C PRO A 337 11.40 17.44 1.06
N GLU A 338 11.97 18.61 1.19
CA GLU A 338 13.25 18.96 0.56
C GLU A 338 14.36 17.94 0.87
N VAL A 339 14.47 17.52 2.13
CA VAL A 339 15.46 16.53 2.58
C VAL A 339 15.37 15.17 1.87
N ILE A 340 14.20 14.81 1.34
CA ILE A 340 13.98 13.59 0.54
C ILE A 340 14.06 13.92 -0.95
N ARG A 341 13.42 15.00 -1.37
CA ARG A 341 13.30 15.42 -2.77
C ARG A 341 14.65 15.68 -3.43
N GLU A 342 15.64 16.17 -2.67
CA GLU A 342 16.99 16.46 -3.15
C GLU A 342 17.95 15.27 -3.02
N ASP A 343 17.58 14.21 -2.30
CA ASP A 343 18.39 13.00 -2.20
C ASP A 343 18.06 12.01 -3.34
N MET A 344 18.68 12.22 -4.52
CA MET A 344 18.50 11.35 -5.68
C MET A 344 18.82 9.89 -5.36
N ALA A 345 19.78 9.63 -4.49
CA ALA A 345 20.13 8.28 -4.08
C ALA A 345 19.01 7.60 -3.27
N PHE A 346 18.25 8.36 -2.47
CA PHE A 346 17.04 7.86 -1.82
C PHE A 346 15.94 7.57 -2.85
N LEU A 347 15.68 8.53 -3.74
CA LEU A 347 14.63 8.40 -4.76
C LEU A 347 14.88 7.22 -5.70
N ASP A 348 16.15 6.93 -6.04
CA ASP A 348 16.53 5.77 -6.89
C ASP A 348 16.27 4.41 -6.22
N ARG A 349 15.92 4.37 -4.93
CA ARG A 349 15.54 3.15 -4.21
C ARG A 349 14.04 2.88 -4.19
N LEU A 350 13.25 3.78 -4.77
CA LEU A 350 11.82 3.58 -4.96
C LEU A 350 11.59 2.58 -6.10
N HIS A 351 10.84 1.53 -5.81
CA HIS A 351 10.59 0.46 -6.78
C HIS A 351 9.53 0.85 -7.80
N PHE A 352 8.52 1.60 -7.35
CA PHE A 352 7.38 1.97 -8.18
C PHE A 352 6.85 3.35 -7.80
N TYR A 353 6.47 4.13 -8.80
CA TYR A 353 5.72 5.38 -8.63
C TYR A 353 4.30 5.19 -9.19
N ILE A 354 3.30 5.17 -8.32
CA ILE A 354 1.89 5.11 -8.73
C ILE A 354 1.45 6.49 -9.24
N PRO A 355 0.88 6.56 -10.47
CA PRO A 355 0.30 7.78 -11.01
C PRO A 355 -1.07 8.05 -10.35
N GLY A 356 -1.05 8.59 -9.13
CA GLY A 356 -2.27 8.81 -8.35
C GLY A 356 -3.26 9.79 -8.99
N TRP A 357 -2.86 10.55 -10.01
CA TRP A 357 -3.72 11.41 -10.82
C TRP A 357 -4.61 10.64 -11.79
N GLU A 358 -4.27 9.40 -12.14
CA GLU A 358 -5.15 8.52 -12.92
C GLU A 358 -6.28 7.95 -12.08
N ILE A 359 -6.09 7.88 -10.75
CA ILE A 359 -7.07 7.30 -9.84
C ILE A 359 -8.15 8.33 -9.52
N PRO A 360 -9.43 8.03 -9.79
CA PRO A 360 -10.50 8.98 -9.58
C PRO A 360 -10.73 9.26 -8.09
N LYS A 361 -11.25 10.45 -7.79
CA LYS A 361 -11.73 10.77 -6.43
C LYS A 361 -12.88 9.84 -6.07
N MET A 362 -12.83 9.28 -4.86
CA MET A 362 -13.85 8.35 -4.39
C MET A 362 -15.23 8.99 -4.34
N ARG A 363 -16.21 8.29 -4.89
CA ARG A 363 -17.63 8.66 -4.91
C ARG A 363 -18.46 7.48 -4.41
N VAL A 364 -19.70 7.75 -4.02
CA VAL A 364 -20.59 6.72 -3.46
C VAL A 364 -20.82 5.57 -4.45
N GLU A 365 -20.96 5.88 -5.76
CA GLU A 365 -21.16 4.92 -6.82
C GLU A 365 -19.97 3.95 -7.05
N TYR A 366 -18.79 4.28 -6.53
CA TYR A 366 -17.61 3.44 -6.63
C TYR A 366 -17.51 2.35 -5.56
N PHE A 367 -18.38 2.41 -4.55
CA PHE A 367 -18.37 1.41 -3.49
C PHE A 367 -19.25 0.21 -3.85
N THR A 368 -18.74 -0.98 -3.59
CA THR A 368 -19.45 -2.23 -3.88
C THR A 368 -20.46 -2.58 -2.79
N ASP A 369 -21.57 -3.18 -3.20
CA ASP A 369 -22.57 -3.79 -2.31
C ASP A 369 -22.45 -5.33 -2.27
N HIS A 370 -21.43 -5.87 -2.92
CA HIS A 370 -21.18 -7.28 -3.09
C HIS A 370 -20.27 -7.88 -2.01
N TYR A 371 -20.10 -9.21 -2.10
CA TYR A 371 -19.16 -9.92 -1.24
C TYR A 371 -17.71 -9.62 -1.61
N GLY A 372 -16.86 -9.45 -0.60
CA GLY A 372 -15.41 -9.43 -0.67
C GLY A 372 -14.84 -10.26 0.47
N PHE A 373 -13.56 -10.55 0.47
CA PHE A 373 -12.92 -11.24 1.58
C PHE A 373 -13.10 -10.50 2.90
N VAL A 374 -13.21 -11.25 4.00
CA VAL A 374 -12.90 -10.70 5.32
C VAL A 374 -11.45 -10.21 5.27
N VAL A 375 -11.22 -8.94 5.61
CA VAL A 375 -9.89 -8.32 5.41
C VAL A 375 -8.80 -9.02 6.21
N ASP A 376 -9.11 -9.56 7.40
CA ASP A 376 -8.14 -10.32 8.19
C ASP A 376 -7.73 -11.63 7.50
N TYR A 377 -8.66 -12.32 6.84
CA TYR A 377 -8.34 -13.52 6.06
C TYR A 377 -7.41 -13.22 4.89
N LEU A 378 -7.70 -12.15 4.13
CA LEU A 378 -6.80 -11.73 3.06
C LEU A 378 -5.44 -11.27 3.62
N ALA A 379 -5.42 -10.56 4.75
CA ALA A 379 -4.18 -10.12 5.38
C ALA A 379 -3.27 -11.29 5.78
N GLU A 380 -3.83 -12.40 6.31
CA GLU A 380 -3.06 -13.61 6.58
C GLU A 380 -2.48 -14.23 5.30
N ALA A 381 -3.29 -14.30 4.23
CA ALA A 381 -2.83 -14.78 2.93
C ALA A 381 -1.64 -13.94 2.41
N LEU A 382 -1.78 -12.61 2.42
CA LEU A 382 -0.74 -11.71 1.97
C LEU A 382 0.52 -11.81 2.82
N ARG A 383 0.37 -11.92 4.15
CA ARG A 383 1.48 -12.09 5.09
C ARG A 383 2.24 -13.39 4.87
N ASP A 384 1.54 -14.49 4.61
CA ASP A 384 2.18 -15.76 4.33
C ASP A 384 2.88 -15.75 2.97
N LEU A 385 2.27 -15.14 1.95
CA LEU A 385 2.87 -14.93 0.64
C LEU A 385 4.15 -14.07 0.68
N ARG A 386 4.37 -13.24 1.70
CA ARG A 386 5.65 -12.50 1.89
C ARG A 386 6.86 -13.43 2.02
N LYS A 387 6.67 -14.67 2.46
CA LYS A 387 7.73 -15.68 2.61
C LYS A 387 8.12 -16.31 1.27
N HIS A 388 7.29 -16.16 0.24
CA HIS A 388 7.50 -16.73 -1.09
C HIS A 388 8.18 -15.72 -2.03
N ASN A 389 8.87 -16.21 -3.05
CA ASN A 389 9.59 -15.41 -4.02
C ASN A 389 9.18 -15.77 -5.45
N PHE A 390 8.74 -14.76 -6.21
CA PHE A 390 8.41 -14.88 -7.64
C PHE A 390 9.24 -13.92 -8.51
N THR A 391 10.37 -13.42 -8.02
CA THR A 391 11.20 -12.44 -8.75
C THR A 391 11.78 -13.01 -10.05
N GLU A 392 11.94 -14.33 -10.15
CA GLU A 392 12.47 -15.03 -11.34
C GLU A 392 11.37 -15.47 -12.32
N ALA A 393 10.09 -15.21 -12.00
CA ALA A 393 8.98 -15.61 -12.86
C ALA A 393 9.03 -14.94 -14.25
N ILE A 394 9.62 -13.75 -14.35
CA ILE A 394 9.82 -13.03 -15.61
C ILE A 394 10.62 -13.90 -16.59
N ASP A 395 11.66 -14.57 -16.13
CA ASP A 395 12.65 -15.28 -16.94
C ASP A 395 12.04 -16.48 -17.70
N ARG A 396 10.83 -16.91 -17.34
CA ARG A 396 10.09 -17.96 -18.07
C ARG A 396 9.79 -17.55 -19.51
N HIS A 397 9.46 -16.29 -19.74
CA HIS A 397 9.02 -15.80 -21.05
C HIS A 397 9.72 -14.52 -21.51
N PHE A 398 10.29 -13.74 -20.60
CA PHE A 398 10.83 -12.42 -20.90
C PHE A 398 12.21 -12.21 -20.25
N SER A 399 12.99 -11.35 -20.87
CA SER A 399 14.22 -10.80 -20.31
C SER A 399 14.11 -9.28 -20.23
N LEU A 400 14.70 -8.68 -19.21
CA LEU A 400 14.72 -7.22 -19.09
C LEU A 400 15.81 -6.64 -20.00
N GLY A 401 15.54 -5.46 -20.60
CA GLY A 401 16.45 -4.79 -21.50
C GLY A 401 17.80 -4.48 -20.86
N SER A 402 18.86 -4.50 -21.64
CA SER A 402 20.26 -4.33 -21.20
C SER A 402 20.57 -2.95 -20.61
N HIS A 403 19.71 -1.96 -20.83
CA HIS A 403 19.85 -0.60 -20.31
C HIS A 403 19.38 -0.44 -18.84
N LEU A 404 18.65 -1.42 -18.30
CA LEU A 404 18.23 -1.42 -16.91
C LEU A 404 19.43 -1.75 -15.99
N ASN A 405 19.72 -0.87 -15.03
CA ASN A 405 20.76 -1.15 -14.05
C ASN A 405 20.24 -2.14 -12.96
N ALA A 406 21.12 -2.59 -12.08
CA ALA A 406 20.77 -3.58 -11.05
C ALA A 406 19.60 -3.16 -10.15
N ARG A 407 19.45 -1.85 -9.83
CA ARG A 407 18.32 -1.34 -9.04
C ARG A 407 17.02 -1.37 -9.82
N ASP A 408 17.07 -1.06 -11.12
CA ASP A 408 15.90 -1.10 -11.99
C ASP A 408 15.41 -2.55 -12.14
N VAL A 409 16.33 -3.48 -12.39
CA VAL A 409 16.03 -4.91 -12.46
C VAL A 409 15.39 -5.39 -11.14
N LYS A 410 15.99 -5.06 -9.98
CA LYS A 410 15.45 -5.40 -8.65
C LYS A 410 14.04 -4.84 -8.45
N ALA A 411 13.82 -3.58 -8.83
CA ALA A 411 12.53 -2.90 -8.68
C ALA A 411 11.43 -3.54 -9.52
N VAL A 412 11.72 -3.80 -10.80
CA VAL A 412 10.78 -4.46 -11.73
C VAL A 412 10.47 -5.88 -11.23
N ARG A 413 11.49 -6.68 -10.92
CA ARG A 413 11.31 -8.06 -10.44
C ARG A 413 10.48 -8.13 -9.15
N LYS A 414 10.69 -7.22 -8.20
CA LYS A 414 9.89 -7.15 -6.98
C LYS A 414 8.44 -6.73 -7.24
N THR A 415 8.22 -5.80 -8.15
CA THR A 415 6.86 -5.40 -8.54
C THR A 415 6.11 -6.55 -9.20
N VAL A 416 6.76 -7.27 -10.12
CA VAL A 416 6.20 -8.46 -10.76
C VAL A 416 5.90 -9.54 -9.71
N SER A 417 6.85 -9.83 -8.81
CA SER A 417 6.63 -10.78 -7.71
C SER A 417 5.41 -10.40 -6.86
N GLY A 418 5.27 -9.12 -6.49
CA GLY A 418 4.14 -8.63 -5.71
C GLY A 418 2.80 -8.77 -6.43
N LEU A 419 2.74 -8.43 -7.71
CA LEU A 419 1.52 -8.60 -8.52
C LEU A 419 1.16 -10.07 -8.73
N ILE A 420 2.15 -10.95 -8.95
CA ILE A 420 1.92 -12.40 -9.03
C ILE A 420 1.34 -12.92 -7.71
N LYS A 421 1.89 -12.53 -6.56
CA LYS A 421 1.36 -12.92 -5.25
C LYS A 421 -0.09 -12.51 -5.05
N LEU A 422 -0.48 -11.35 -5.55
CA LEU A 422 -1.85 -10.85 -5.47
C LEU A 422 -2.79 -11.56 -6.44
N ILE A 423 -2.39 -11.70 -7.71
CA ILE A 423 -3.29 -12.14 -8.78
C ILE A 423 -3.18 -13.65 -9.03
N TYR A 424 -1.97 -14.18 -8.95
CA TYR A 424 -1.62 -15.58 -9.25
C TYR A 424 -0.85 -16.26 -8.11
N PRO A 425 -1.39 -16.30 -6.87
CA PRO A 425 -0.67 -16.84 -5.70
C PRO A 425 -0.22 -18.29 -5.86
N HIS A 426 -0.81 -19.03 -6.79
CA HIS A 426 -0.45 -20.39 -7.19
C HIS A 426 0.72 -20.44 -8.19
N GLY A 427 1.16 -19.26 -8.73
CA GLY A 427 2.31 -19.16 -9.62
C GLY A 427 2.05 -19.56 -11.09
N GLU A 428 0.81 -19.84 -11.45
CA GLU A 428 0.41 -20.22 -12.81
C GLU A 428 -0.30 -19.05 -13.48
N MET A 429 0.21 -18.62 -14.62
CA MET A 429 -0.34 -17.54 -15.45
C MET A 429 0.09 -17.75 -16.90
N SER A 430 -0.68 -17.23 -17.83
CA SER A 430 -0.33 -17.22 -19.25
C SER A 430 0.80 -16.23 -19.52
N ARG A 431 1.42 -16.36 -20.71
CA ARG A 431 2.45 -15.43 -21.20
C ARG A 431 1.91 -13.99 -21.30
N ASP A 432 0.70 -13.82 -21.81
CA ASP A 432 0.09 -12.50 -21.99
C ASP A 432 -0.25 -11.84 -20.65
N GLU A 433 -0.73 -12.60 -19.68
CA GLU A 433 -0.97 -12.14 -18.30
C GLU A 433 0.34 -11.71 -17.63
N LEU A 434 1.44 -12.45 -17.84
CA LEU A 434 2.74 -12.06 -17.34
C LEU A 434 3.28 -10.81 -18.08
N ALA A 435 3.08 -10.69 -19.39
CA ALA A 435 3.49 -9.53 -20.17
C ALA A 435 2.84 -8.23 -19.66
N GLU A 436 1.52 -8.27 -19.37
CA GLU A 436 0.80 -7.13 -18.79
C GLU A 436 1.39 -6.70 -17.44
N ILE A 437 1.71 -7.66 -16.57
CA ILE A 437 2.34 -7.38 -15.27
C ILE A 437 3.75 -6.79 -15.43
N VAL A 438 4.55 -7.34 -16.35
CA VAL A 438 5.90 -6.86 -16.65
C VAL A 438 5.86 -5.43 -17.21
N GLU A 439 4.97 -5.16 -18.15
CA GLU A 439 4.81 -3.83 -18.75
C GLU A 439 4.47 -2.78 -17.68
N LEU A 440 3.51 -3.07 -16.80
CA LEU A 440 3.16 -2.17 -15.69
C LEU A 440 4.31 -1.97 -14.70
N ALA A 441 5.05 -3.03 -14.38
CA ALA A 441 6.19 -2.96 -13.47
C ALA A 441 7.33 -2.10 -14.04
N VAL A 442 7.62 -2.28 -15.34
CA VAL A 442 8.62 -1.50 -16.07
C VAL A 442 8.19 -0.03 -16.15
N GLU A 443 6.91 0.26 -16.45
CA GLU A 443 6.36 1.62 -16.48
C GLU A 443 6.54 2.34 -15.15
N GLY A 444 6.12 1.70 -14.06
CA GLY A 444 6.18 2.33 -12.73
C GLY A 444 7.61 2.63 -12.28
N ARG A 445 8.57 1.76 -12.61
CA ARG A 445 9.99 2.01 -12.33
C ARG A 445 10.57 3.06 -13.27
N ARG A 446 10.22 3.04 -14.54
CA ARG A 446 10.62 4.09 -15.48
C ARG A 446 10.17 5.46 -15.02
N ARG A 447 8.95 5.59 -14.49
CA ARG A 447 8.43 6.86 -13.94
C ARG A 447 9.36 7.44 -12.87
N VAL A 448 9.90 6.61 -11.98
CA VAL A 448 10.93 7.04 -11.01
C VAL A 448 12.16 7.60 -11.72
N LYS A 449 12.71 6.86 -12.70
CA LYS A 449 13.92 7.26 -13.41
C LYS A 449 13.76 8.54 -14.23
N GLU A 450 12.61 8.73 -14.85
CA GLU A 450 12.33 9.97 -15.60
C GLU A 450 12.33 11.21 -14.71
N GLN A 451 11.97 11.06 -13.41
CA GLN A 451 12.07 12.16 -12.48
C GLN A 451 13.52 12.41 -12.02
N LEU A 452 14.31 11.37 -11.84
CA LEU A 452 15.75 11.50 -11.53
C LEU A 452 16.50 12.19 -12.67
N LYS A 453 16.14 11.88 -13.91
CA LYS A 453 16.65 12.57 -15.10
C LYS A 453 16.37 14.08 -15.05
N LYS A 454 15.17 14.48 -14.65
CA LYS A 454 14.78 15.89 -14.50
C LYS A 454 15.51 16.60 -13.38
N LEU A 455 15.88 15.89 -12.32
CA LEU A 455 16.67 16.41 -11.21
C LEU A 455 18.13 16.68 -11.55
N GLY A 456 18.58 16.30 -12.76
CA GLY A 456 19.83 16.78 -13.35
C GLY A 456 21.05 15.88 -13.15
N SER A 457 20.89 14.60 -12.84
CA SER A 457 22.03 13.69 -12.81
C SER A 457 22.30 13.12 -14.19
N PHE A 458 23.52 13.33 -14.67
CA PHE A 458 24.01 12.89 -15.98
C PHE A 458 23.87 11.38 -16.22
N GLU A 459 24.06 10.59 -15.17
CA GLU A 459 23.96 9.12 -15.24
C GLU A 459 22.57 8.58 -15.61
N TYR A 460 21.51 9.41 -15.51
CA TYR A 460 20.14 8.99 -15.81
C TYR A 460 19.67 9.40 -17.22
N HIS A 461 20.48 10.16 -17.99
CA HIS A 461 20.07 10.69 -19.31
C HIS A 461 19.86 9.62 -20.38
N GLN A 462 20.57 8.50 -20.31
CA GLN A 462 20.51 7.43 -21.31
C GLN A 462 19.54 6.30 -20.94
N THR A 463 18.62 6.52 -20.02
CA THR A 463 17.76 5.46 -19.52
C THR A 463 16.69 5.08 -20.53
N SER A 464 16.79 3.90 -21.09
CA SER A 464 15.75 3.23 -21.86
C SER A 464 15.17 2.08 -21.02
N PHE A 465 13.87 1.87 -21.10
CA PHE A 465 13.18 0.81 -20.38
C PHE A 465 12.47 -0.09 -21.38
N SER A 466 12.87 -1.35 -21.41
CA SER A 466 12.34 -2.35 -22.31
C SER A 466 12.33 -3.73 -21.66
N TYR A 467 11.58 -4.63 -22.26
CA TYR A 467 11.67 -6.06 -22.02
C TYR A 467 11.67 -6.79 -23.37
N ILE A 468 12.30 -7.94 -23.39
CA ILE A 468 12.54 -8.75 -24.59
C ILE A 468 11.78 -10.05 -24.43
N ASP A 469 11.01 -10.40 -25.41
CA ASP A 469 10.38 -11.70 -25.51
C ASP A 469 11.41 -12.77 -25.85
N ASN A 470 11.52 -13.81 -25.00
CA ASN A 470 12.56 -14.83 -25.14
C ASN A 470 12.35 -15.74 -26.37
N GLU A 471 11.09 -15.89 -26.84
CA GLU A 471 10.75 -16.72 -28.00
C GLU A 471 10.91 -15.95 -29.30
N THR A 472 10.26 -14.77 -29.40
CA THR A 472 10.23 -13.97 -30.64
C THR A 472 11.44 -13.08 -30.81
N ARG A 473 12.20 -12.83 -29.71
CA ARG A 473 13.30 -11.86 -29.64
C ARG A 473 12.87 -10.42 -29.89
N GLU A 474 11.58 -10.15 -29.88
CA GLU A 474 11.05 -8.79 -30.01
C GLU A 474 11.33 -8.01 -28.71
N GLU A 475 11.96 -6.85 -28.87
CA GLU A 475 12.17 -5.91 -27.77
C GLU A 475 11.04 -4.87 -27.75
N ARG A 476 10.38 -4.76 -26.59
CA ARG A 476 9.27 -3.83 -26.34
C ARG A 476 9.70 -2.73 -25.40
N PHE A 477 9.69 -1.51 -25.90
CA PHE A 477 9.99 -0.31 -25.13
C PHE A 477 8.74 0.18 -24.41
N VAL A 478 8.88 0.46 -23.11
CA VAL A 478 7.79 0.90 -22.25
C VAL A 478 7.96 2.38 -21.95
N GLY A 479 6.96 3.19 -22.27
CA GLY A 479 6.89 4.63 -21.99
C GLY A 479 6.18 4.92 -20.67
N VAL A 480 6.08 6.20 -20.32
CA VAL A 480 5.22 6.72 -19.25
C VAL A 480 4.19 7.67 -19.87
N PRO A 481 2.88 7.45 -19.63
CA PRO A 481 1.83 8.21 -20.33
C PRO A 481 1.94 9.72 -20.19
N GLU A 482 2.30 10.20 -19.02
CA GLU A 482 2.40 11.63 -18.70
C GLU A 482 3.56 12.36 -19.40
N GLN A 483 4.49 11.62 -20.02
CA GLN A 483 5.60 12.18 -20.80
C GLN A 483 5.46 11.96 -22.29
N GLY A 484 4.25 11.62 -22.74
CA GLY A 484 3.99 11.25 -24.12
C GLY A 484 4.39 9.79 -24.36
N GLY A 485 3.48 8.88 -24.14
CA GLY A 485 3.63 7.46 -24.45
C GLY A 485 3.63 7.19 -25.96
N ARG A 486 3.11 6.04 -26.39
CA ARG A 486 2.97 5.67 -27.81
C ARG A 486 2.22 6.72 -28.66
N ASP A 487 1.45 7.61 -28.01
CA ASP A 487 0.65 8.67 -28.63
C ASP A 487 1.37 10.04 -28.66
N MET A 488 2.70 10.09 -28.52
CA MET A 488 3.46 11.33 -28.62
C MET A 488 3.26 12.03 -29.98
N ILE A 489 3.03 11.25 -31.01
CA ILE A 489 2.67 11.74 -32.33
C ILE A 489 1.20 11.38 -32.52
N SER A 490 0.31 12.37 -32.38
CA SER A 490 -1.11 12.18 -32.68
C SER A 490 -1.25 11.76 -34.16
N SER A 491 -2.09 10.76 -34.42
CA SER A 491 -2.53 10.43 -35.77
C SER A 491 -3.44 11.50 -36.38
N ASP A 492 -3.98 12.38 -35.51
CA ASP A 492 -4.82 13.50 -35.95
C ASP A 492 -3.98 14.67 -36.46
N PRO A 493 -4.47 15.42 -37.45
CA PRO A 493 -3.81 16.63 -37.91
C PRO A 493 -3.56 17.60 -36.77
N LEU A 494 -2.34 18.11 -36.64
CA LEU A 494 -2.02 19.12 -35.64
C LEU A 494 -2.82 20.41 -35.91
N ALA A 495 -3.21 21.07 -34.84
CA ALA A 495 -3.85 22.39 -34.95
C ALA A 495 -2.87 23.39 -35.63
N PRO A 496 -3.38 24.37 -36.43
CA PRO A 496 -2.55 25.42 -36.99
C PRO A 496 -1.69 26.10 -35.91
N GLY A 497 -0.42 26.30 -36.21
CA GLY A 497 0.56 26.81 -35.25
C GLY A 497 1.29 25.75 -34.44
N SER A 498 1.04 24.47 -34.69
CA SER A 498 1.77 23.36 -34.05
C SER A 498 2.51 22.52 -35.08
N ALA A 499 3.74 22.10 -34.77
CA ALA A 499 4.54 21.22 -35.62
C ALA A 499 5.45 20.34 -34.75
N TYR A 500 5.77 19.14 -35.24
CA TYR A 500 6.85 18.33 -34.68
C TYR A 500 8.16 18.61 -35.42
N THR A 501 9.25 18.67 -34.67
CA THR A 501 10.60 18.75 -35.22
C THR A 501 11.52 17.79 -34.50
N ALA A 502 12.47 17.22 -35.22
CA ALA A 502 13.57 16.47 -34.63
C ALA A 502 14.80 17.39 -34.49
N SER A 503 15.45 17.35 -33.37
CA SER A 503 16.72 18.05 -33.15
C SER A 503 17.69 17.13 -32.44
N VAL A 504 18.99 17.42 -32.64
CA VAL A 504 20.09 16.72 -31.99
C VAL A 504 20.64 17.64 -30.90
N ASP A 505 20.78 17.13 -29.71
CA ASP A 505 21.43 17.88 -28.62
C ASP A 505 22.96 17.90 -28.77
N ASP A 506 23.65 18.66 -27.90
CA ASP A 506 25.11 18.79 -27.92
C ASP A 506 25.85 17.46 -27.63
N GLN A 507 25.14 16.41 -27.27
CA GLN A 507 25.65 15.06 -27.02
C GLN A 507 25.36 14.09 -28.18
N GLY A 508 24.78 14.59 -29.27
CA GLY A 508 24.45 13.78 -30.43
C GLY A 508 23.15 12.97 -30.32
N LYS A 509 22.33 13.21 -29.27
CA LYS A 509 21.07 12.51 -29.08
C LYS A 509 19.95 13.18 -29.86
N VAL A 510 19.24 12.39 -30.68
CA VAL A 510 18.06 12.86 -31.43
C VAL A 510 16.86 12.94 -30.50
N GLY A 511 16.25 14.12 -30.40
CA GLY A 511 14.99 14.36 -29.66
C GLY A 511 13.87 14.78 -30.61
N LEU A 512 12.63 14.36 -30.33
CA LEU A 512 11.44 14.87 -30.99
C LEU A 512 10.86 16.00 -30.15
N TYR A 513 10.65 17.15 -30.76
CA TYR A 513 10.12 18.36 -30.10
C TYR A 513 8.81 18.77 -30.74
N ARG A 514 7.85 19.20 -29.94
CA ARG A 514 6.64 19.87 -30.45
C ARG A 514 6.82 21.37 -30.30
N LEU A 515 6.75 22.05 -31.44
CA LEU A 515 6.73 23.52 -31.54
C LEU A 515 5.28 23.99 -31.52
N GLU A 516 4.99 24.96 -30.69
CA GLU A 516 3.68 25.61 -30.63
C GLU A 516 3.88 27.12 -30.81
N VAL A 517 3.16 27.70 -31.74
CA VAL A 517 3.19 29.12 -32.03
C VAL A 517 1.81 29.70 -31.70
N GLY A 518 1.78 30.63 -30.76
CA GLY A 518 0.59 31.38 -30.42
C GLY A 518 0.71 32.85 -30.76
N CYS A 519 -0.33 33.45 -31.32
CA CYS A 519 -0.42 34.87 -31.55
C CYS A 519 -1.42 35.50 -30.56
N SER A 520 -1.03 36.62 -29.95
CA SER A 520 -1.93 37.43 -29.11
C SER A 520 -1.81 38.90 -29.49
N PRO A 521 -2.85 39.69 -29.36
CA PRO A 521 -2.76 41.16 -29.52
C PRO A 521 -1.66 41.72 -28.62
N GLY A 522 -0.71 42.47 -29.19
CA GLY A 522 0.43 42.94 -28.42
C GLY A 522 1.34 43.86 -29.21
N THR A 523 2.60 43.95 -28.77
CA THR A 523 3.62 44.89 -29.25
C THR A 523 4.36 44.41 -30.53
N GLY A 524 3.94 43.35 -31.17
CA GLY A 524 4.66 42.77 -32.33
C GLY A 524 6.03 42.15 -32.04
N LYS A 525 6.29 41.81 -30.75
CA LYS A 525 7.58 41.22 -30.34
C LYS A 525 7.47 39.71 -30.19
N LEU A 526 8.48 39.02 -30.72
CA LEU A 526 8.66 37.59 -30.51
C LEU A 526 9.06 37.29 -29.06
N LYS A 527 8.33 36.40 -28.41
CA LYS A 527 8.71 35.79 -27.14
C LYS A 527 8.95 34.31 -27.34
N ILE A 528 10.13 33.83 -26.96
CA ILE A 528 10.49 32.42 -27.00
C ILE A 528 10.50 31.89 -25.57
N ALA A 529 9.78 30.79 -25.30
CA ALA A 529 9.73 30.11 -24.02
C ALA A 529 10.17 28.65 -24.19
N GLY A 530 10.52 27.96 -23.10
CA GLY A 530 10.88 26.54 -23.13
C GLY A 530 12.38 26.23 -23.14
N GLY A 531 13.24 27.16 -22.73
CA GLY A 531 14.69 26.90 -22.60
C GLY A 531 15.40 26.68 -23.93
N ILE A 532 14.85 27.22 -25.03
CA ILE A 532 15.44 27.11 -26.35
C ILE A 532 16.65 28.04 -26.46
N GLU A 533 17.82 27.50 -26.74
CA GLU A 533 19.09 28.20 -26.88
C GLU A 533 19.79 27.88 -28.21
N GLY A 534 20.89 28.60 -28.51
CA GLY A 534 21.75 28.35 -29.64
C GLY A 534 21.09 28.52 -31.01
N THR A 535 21.44 27.63 -31.95
CA THR A 535 21.02 27.68 -33.37
C THR A 535 19.50 27.62 -33.56
N MET A 536 18.76 26.93 -32.70
CA MET A 536 17.31 26.85 -32.81
C MET A 536 16.63 28.19 -32.46
N LYS A 537 17.15 28.92 -31.46
CA LYS A 537 16.68 30.27 -31.15
C LYS A 537 16.91 31.25 -32.31
N GLU A 538 18.09 31.18 -32.91
CA GLU A 538 18.41 31.99 -34.10
C GLU A 538 17.49 31.65 -35.27
N SER A 539 17.23 30.36 -35.54
CA SER A 539 16.33 29.92 -36.59
C SER A 539 14.92 30.46 -36.41
N ILE A 540 14.39 30.41 -35.16
CA ILE A 540 13.06 30.96 -34.86
C ILE A 540 13.03 32.48 -35.01
N GLN A 541 14.08 33.19 -34.64
CA GLN A 541 14.19 34.63 -34.79
C GLN A 541 14.23 35.04 -36.27
N ARG A 542 15.00 34.29 -37.12
CA ARG A 542 15.03 34.50 -38.57
C ARG A 542 13.69 34.22 -39.22
N ALA A 543 13.02 33.14 -38.85
CA ALA A 543 11.69 32.82 -39.36
C ALA A 543 10.67 33.91 -39.00
N PHE A 544 10.70 34.41 -37.78
CA PHE A 544 9.83 35.51 -37.34
C PHE A 544 10.13 36.82 -38.09
N ALA A 545 11.40 37.15 -38.27
CA ALA A 545 11.80 38.33 -39.05
C ALA A 545 11.32 38.27 -40.50
N TYR A 546 11.40 37.07 -41.10
CA TYR A 546 10.87 36.86 -42.47
C TYR A 546 9.36 37.02 -42.58
N LEU A 547 8.61 36.57 -41.56
CA LEU A 547 7.16 36.72 -41.53
C LEU A 547 6.70 38.15 -41.18
N ALA A 548 7.54 38.93 -40.52
CA ALA A 548 7.27 40.31 -40.11
C ALA A 548 7.66 41.34 -41.17
N ALA A 549 8.48 40.94 -42.17
CA ALA A 549 8.86 41.76 -43.35
C ALA A 549 7.77 41.69 -44.43
#